data_e4c9177cf94bf72d87533d824becde90
#
_entry.id   e4c9177cf94bf72d87533d824becde90
#
_cell.length_a   1.000
_cell.length_b   1.000
_cell.length_c   1.000
_cell.angle_alpha   90.00
_cell.angle_beta   90.00
_cell.angle_gamma   90.00
#
_symmetry.space_group_name_H-M   'P 1'
#
loop_
_entity.id
_entity.type
_entity.pdbx_description
1 polymer ?
#
loop_
_entity_poly.entity_id
_entity_poly.type
_entity_poly.pdbx_seq_one_letter_code
_entity_poly.pdbx_strand_id
1 'polypeptide(L)'
;MAAACTVSRGRLLIAAVVVLLIVGLSWGIGSAVAADGSASPAADGGKTVLRLGWTNDPDNLNPFIGYESSSYEIWAINYELLVGFRAEDYANVPDVGLATGWETSDDGKVWTFTITDQSRWQDGEPLTARDVAFTFNYIIDNELGMFVDYVKFIDKVEAPDDTTVVFTCSKPKANMLALWVPILPEHIWSKVDPSEVENKFKNEPPIIGSGPFQTVEWKKGEFVRMAANKDYWRGAPAIDEIIFLTYQNQDTMAQDLKAGHVQSAWNIPAAQFKPLNNEPDLESIRGVVIGLDELGFNCADKKKYPKSTGHPVLQDPAFRSALQYAVDKEKIVSIGYNDNANPGDSLLTRGFYDPDADFYWTPPADSAYTFDLDKARQALDEAGYTDGDGNGIREYKGKDIRLRLYARSESPESQKCGKLITGWFKEVGLDIDFQIIDDGALGDKQYNYEHGEFAPDFDMFIWGWGGDVDPNFILSVLTTGSIESWSDCNWSNAEFDELFLEQQTTIDLQERIALVQRMQEIVYRESPYIVLVYPLDLETANKGKWTGWVRAGNDQGLWWYNTQPDTYVAVHPEGSGSATAGGPNTALVVGVLVAAVAVGLVILRVVRRRGRRAETEA
;
A
#
# COMPACT_ATOMS: atom_id res chain seq x y z
N MET A 1 32.33 7.51 -52.51
CA MET A 1 31.70 8.57 -53.31
C MET A 1 30.98 9.52 -52.38
N ALA A 2 31.49 10.73 -52.34
CA ALA A 2 31.05 11.81 -51.47
C ALA A 2 29.76 12.46 -52.00
N ALA A 3 28.89 12.89 -51.09
CA ALA A 3 27.99 13.99 -51.37
C ALA A 3 27.80 14.78 -50.06
N ALA A 4 28.49 15.87 -49.99
CA ALA A 4 28.31 16.94 -49.01
C ALA A 4 27.00 17.65 -49.31
N CYS A 5 26.23 17.97 -48.28
CA CYS A 5 25.13 18.90 -48.37
C CYS A 5 25.35 20.07 -47.38
N THR A 6 25.73 21.17 -47.98
CA THR A 6 25.85 22.51 -47.36
C THR A 6 24.51 23.03 -46.91
N VAL A 7 24.36 23.35 -45.61
CA VAL A 7 23.26 24.10 -45.08
C VAL A 7 23.65 25.58 -44.97
N SER A 8 22.94 26.41 -45.71
CA SER A 8 23.13 27.84 -45.85
C SER A 8 22.84 28.62 -44.56
N ARG A 9 23.73 29.56 -44.24
CA ARG A 9 23.56 30.66 -43.29
C ARG A 9 22.50 31.63 -43.83
N GLY A 10 21.28 31.61 -43.30
CA GLY A 10 20.25 32.49 -43.81
C GLY A 10 18.98 32.57 -42.99
N ARG A 11 19.02 32.39 -41.66
CA ARG A 11 17.83 32.60 -40.79
C ARG A 11 18.16 33.17 -39.39
N LEU A 12 18.95 34.24 -39.34
CA LEU A 12 19.32 34.91 -38.08
C LEU A 12 19.15 36.44 -38.17
N LEU A 13 18.08 36.93 -38.82
CA LEU A 13 17.85 38.38 -38.98
C LEU A 13 16.37 38.78 -39.06
N ILE A 14 15.43 38.05 -38.49
CA ILE A 14 14.00 38.45 -38.41
C ILE A 14 13.39 38.28 -36.97
N ALA A 15 14.19 38.16 -35.95
CA ALA A 15 13.71 38.05 -34.56
C ALA A 15 14.01 39.30 -33.69
N ALA A 16 14.50 40.40 -34.26
CA ALA A 16 14.94 41.58 -33.48
C ALA A 16 14.15 42.89 -33.76
N VAL A 17 13.01 42.88 -34.47
CA VAL A 17 12.27 44.10 -34.84
C VAL A 17 10.80 44.10 -34.36
N VAL A 18 10.32 43.14 -33.58
CA VAL A 18 8.93 43.11 -33.07
C VAL A 18 8.83 43.43 -31.56
N VAL A 19 9.90 43.79 -30.87
CA VAL A 19 9.88 44.11 -29.43
C VAL A 19 9.85 45.60 -29.09
N LEU A 20 9.75 46.51 -30.07
CA LEU A 20 9.81 47.97 -29.81
C LEU A 20 8.71 48.80 -30.48
N LEU A 21 7.44 48.41 -30.33
CA LEU A 21 6.30 49.26 -30.68
C LEU A 21 5.00 48.78 -30.01
N ILE A 22 4.91 48.70 -28.68
CA ILE A 22 3.67 48.81 -27.90
C ILE A 22 4.06 49.32 -26.50
N VAL A 23 4.48 50.55 -26.39
CA VAL A 23 4.41 51.35 -25.16
C VAL A 23 3.72 52.66 -25.54
N GLY A 24 2.43 52.71 -25.32
CA GLY A 24 1.68 53.94 -25.45
C GLY A 24 0.18 53.72 -25.53
N LEU A 25 -0.51 54.17 -24.51
CA LEU A 25 -1.96 54.37 -24.32
C LEU A 25 -2.84 53.09 -24.11
N SER A 26 -3.14 52.83 -22.85
CA SER A 26 -4.54 52.96 -22.38
C SER A 26 -4.56 52.78 -20.86
N TRP A 27 -4.76 53.84 -20.13
CA TRP A 27 -5.38 53.80 -18.81
C TRP A 27 -6.87 53.50 -19.03
N GLY A 28 -7.33 52.38 -18.43
CA GLY A 28 -8.75 52.03 -18.45
C GLY A 28 -9.02 50.64 -17.93
N ILE A 29 -9.41 50.56 -16.65
CA ILE A 29 -10.17 49.46 -16.05
C ILE A 29 -9.41 48.13 -15.95
N GLY A 30 -8.63 47.98 -14.90
CA GLY A 30 -8.15 46.70 -14.41
C GLY A 30 -9.29 45.91 -13.79
N SER A 31 -9.89 44.98 -14.54
CA SER A 31 -10.49 43.81 -13.94
C SER A 31 -9.38 42.78 -13.86
N ALA A 32 -8.86 42.58 -12.66
CA ALA A 32 -8.03 41.42 -12.37
C ALA A 32 -8.90 40.19 -12.56
N VAL A 33 -8.72 39.52 -13.71
CA VAL A 33 -9.12 38.13 -13.84
C VAL A 33 -8.10 37.38 -13.00
N ALA A 34 -8.43 37.15 -11.74
CA ALA A 34 -7.85 36.05 -10.98
C ALA A 34 -8.09 34.80 -11.81
N ALA A 35 -7.05 34.08 -12.14
CA ALA A 35 -7.18 32.73 -12.63
C ALA A 35 -7.73 31.91 -11.44
N ASP A 36 -9.04 31.89 -11.33
CA ASP A 36 -9.79 31.03 -10.45
C ASP A 36 -9.71 29.61 -11.05
N GLY A 37 -8.64 28.89 -10.65
CA GLY A 37 -8.44 27.47 -10.97
C GLY A 37 -9.20 26.55 -10.02
N SER A 38 -10.25 27.04 -9.35
CA SER A 38 -11.19 26.17 -8.63
C SER A 38 -12.43 26.00 -9.51
N ALA A 39 -12.50 24.90 -10.25
CA ALA A 39 -13.77 24.44 -10.77
C ALA A 39 -14.68 24.15 -9.56
N SER A 40 -15.50 25.13 -9.16
CA SER A 40 -16.58 24.89 -8.20
C SER A 40 -17.42 23.75 -8.77
N PRO A 41 -17.58 22.62 -8.05
CA PRO A 41 -18.49 21.56 -8.52
C PRO A 41 -19.86 22.18 -8.73
N ALA A 42 -20.52 21.82 -9.84
CA ALA A 42 -21.90 22.23 -10.11
C ALA A 42 -22.76 21.96 -8.88
N ALA A 43 -23.69 22.87 -8.58
CA ALA A 43 -24.62 22.73 -7.46
C ALA A 43 -25.17 21.30 -7.38
N ASP A 44 -25.10 20.67 -6.22
CA ASP A 44 -25.31 19.22 -5.97
C ASP A 44 -26.73 18.73 -6.32
N GLY A 45 -27.59 19.57 -6.85
CA GLY A 45 -28.95 19.19 -7.30
C GLY A 45 -29.84 18.50 -6.25
N GLY A 46 -29.54 18.69 -4.97
CA GLY A 46 -30.20 18.01 -3.85
C GLY A 46 -29.58 16.66 -3.43
N LYS A 47 -28.46 16.25 -4.04
CA LYS A 47 -27.68 15.07 -3.67
C LYS A 47 -26.77 15.33 -2.47
N THR A 48 -26.59 14.32 -1.65
CA THR A 48 -25.56 14.30 -0.59
C THR A 48 -24.23 13.85 -1.20
N VAL A 49 -23.29 14.79 -1.34
CA VAL A 49 -22.00 14.56 -1.99
C VAL A 49 -20.87 14.69 -0.98
N LEU A 50 -20.08 13.64 -0.84
CA LEU A 50 -18.82 13.63 -0.08
C LEU A 50 -17.67 14.01 -1.03
N ARG A 51 -16.94 15.08 -0.70
CA ARG A 51 -15.75 15.49 -1.44
C ARG A 51 -14.50 15.18 -0.62
N LEU A 52 -13.57 14.48 -1.23
CA LEU A 52 -12.31 14.05 -0.63
C LEU A 52 -11.16 14.68 -1.39
N GLY A 53 -10.18 15.21 -0.66
CA GLY A 53 -8.95 15.71 -1.25
C GLY A 53 -7.84 14.67 -1.19
N TRP A 54 -7.14 14.47 -2.30
CA TRP A 54 -5.91 13.68 -2.38
C TRP A 54 -4.89 14.33 -3.31
N THR A 55 -3.64 13.84 -3.29
CA THR A 55 -2.56 14.37 -4.13
C THR A 55 -2.21 13.48 -5.31
N ASN A 56 -2.60 12.20 -5.25
CA ASN A 56 -2.28 11.21 -6.28
C ASN A 56 -3.55 10.86 -7.06
N ASP A 57 -3.56 11.16 -8.35
CA ASP A 57 -4.60 10.70 -9.26
C ASP A 57 -4.38 9.22 -9.62
N PRO A 58 -5.40 8.40 -9.86
CA PRO A 58 -5.20 7.07 -10.41
C PRO A 58 -4.37 7.11 -11.69
N ASP A 59 -3.39 6.22 -11.81
CA ASP A 59 -2.64 6.06 -13.06
C ASP A 59 -3.49 5.36 -14.12
N ASN A 60 -4.26 4.35 -13.71
CA ASN A 60 -5.16 3.56 -14.54
C ASN A 60 -6.33 2.99 -13.74
N LEU A 61 -7.50 2.84 -14.37
CA LEU A 61 -8.68 2.20 -13.76
C LEU A 61 -8.84 0.72 -14.14
N ASN A 62 -7.95 0.20 -14.98
CA ASN A 62 -7.86 -1.23 -15.27
C ASN A 62 -7.01 -1.92 -14.21
N PRO A 63 -7.54 -2.90 -13.45
CA PRO A 63 -6.82 -3.58 -12.37
C PRO A 63 -5.55 -4.33 -12.80
N PHE A 64 -5.41 -4.65 -14.09
CA PHE A 64 -4.23 -5.33 -14.61
C PHE A 64 -3.11 -4.39 -15.07
N ILE A 65 -3.35 -3.07 -15.05
CA ILE A 65 -2.38 -2.08 -15.52
C ILE A 65 -2.00 -1.09 -14.41
N GLY A 66 -2.98 -0.66 -13.60
CA GLY A 66 -2.79 0.34 -12.58
C GLY A 66 -1.92 -0.17 -11.43
N TYR A 67 -1.06 0.71 -10.90
CA TYR A 67 -0.14 0.39 -9.80
C TYR A 67 -0.14 1.45 -8.69
N GLU A 68 -0.75 2.62 -8.92
CA GLU A 68 -0.83 3.67 -7.90
C GLU A 68 -1.84 3.31 -6.79
N SER A 69 -1.55 3.69 -5.55
CA SER A 69 -2.42 3.44 -4.39
C SER A 69 -3.82 4.01 -4.57
N SER A 70 -3.96 5.14 -5.26
CA SER A 70 -5.24 5.75 -5.63
C SER A 70 -6.08 4.90 -6.58
N SER A 71 -5.45 4.11 -7.46
CA SER A 71 -6.15 3.13 -8.30
C SER A 71 -6.74 2.01 -7.46
N TYR A 72 -5.98 1.48 -6.50
CA TYR A 72 -6.44 0.46 -5.54
C TYR A 72 -7.60 0.96 -4.69
N GLU A 73 -7.57 2.23 -4.25
CA GLU A 73 -8.66 2.85 -3.50
C GLU A 73 -9.97 2.86 -4.31
N ILE A 74 -9.91 3.22 -5.59
CA ILE A 74 -11.09 3.20 -6.46
C ILE A 74 -11.59 1.77 -6.67
N TRP A 75 -10.69 0.80 -6.87
CA TRP A 75 -11.11 -0.60 -7.06
C TRP A 75 -11.73 -1.18 -5.81
N ALA A 76 -11.20 -0.87 -4.62
CA ALA A 76 -11.71 -1.36 -3.33
C ALA A 76 -13.18 -0.98 -3.06
N ILE A 77 -13.64 0.14 -3.61
CA ILE A 77 -15.03 0.60 -3.43
C ILE A 77 -15.90 0.40 -4.67
N ASN A 78 -15.32 0.09 -5.84
CA ASN A 78 -16.05 -0.24 -7.07
C ASN A 78 -16.29 -1.75 -7.22
N TYR A 79 -15.38 -2.59 -6.73
CA TYR A 79 -15.45 -4.04 -6.78
C TYR A 79 -15.55 -4.63 -5.36
N GLU A 80 -15.73 -5.93 -5.26
CA GLU A 80 -15.58 -6.67 -4.02
C GLU A 80 -14.49 -7.72 -4.14
N LEU A 81 -13.91 -8.09 -3.00
CA LEU A 81 -12.98 -9.22 -2.87
C LEU A 81 -13.75 -10.49 -2.53
N LEU A 82 -13.18 -11.67 -2.82
CA LEU A 82 -13.75 -12.94 -2.36
C LEU A 82 -13.81 -12.97 -0.82
N VAL A 83 -12.70 -12.69 -0.15
CA VAL A 83 -12.62 -12.52 1.30
C VAL A 83 -12.17 -11.10 1.58
N GLY A 84 -12.90 -10.38 2.40
CA GLY A 84 -12.54 -9.02 2.81
C GLY A 84 -11.78 -9.00 4.15
N PHE A 85 -11.46 -7.80 4.59
CA PHE A 85 -10.76 -7.54 5.84
C PHE A 85 -11.68 -6.75 6.77
N ARG A 86 -11.80 -7.17 8.03
CA ARG A 86 -12.57 -6.44 9.02
C ARG A 86 -11.86 -5.14 9.42
N ALA A 87 -12.60 -4.03 9.47
CA ALA A 87 -12.02 -2.72 9.75
C ALA A 87 -11.29 -2.64 11.10
N GLU A 88 -11.84 -3.30 12.15
CA GLU A 88 -11.26 -3.19 13.48
C GLU A 88 -9.83 -3.70 13.58
N ASP A 89 -9.51 -4.83 12.91
CA ASP A 89 -8.25 -5.55 13.16
C ASP A 89 -7.63 -6.19 11.92
N TYR A 90 -8.19 -5.90 10.74
CA TYR A 90 -7.78 -6.49 9.45
C TYR A 90 -7.90 -8.02 9.37
N ALA A 91 -8.63 -8.65 10.28
CA ALA A 91 -8.85 -10.08 10.22
C ALA A 91 -9.71 -10.46 9.00
N ASN A 92 -9.36 -11.56 8.35
CA ASN A 92 -10.18 -12.18 7.32
C ASN A 92 -11.33 -12.93 7.98
N VAL A 93 -12.54 -12.42 7.84
CA VAL A 93 -13.75 -12.99 8.46
C VAL A 93 -14.85 -13.15 7.42
N PRO A 94 -15.80 -14.10 7.64
CA PRO A 94 -16.97 -14.22 6.78
C PRO A 94 -17.80 -12.93 6.73
N ASP A 95 -18.53 -12.73 5.61
CA ASP A 95 -19.48 -11.63 5.39
C ASP A 95 -18.85 -10.22 5.26
N VAL A 96 -17.52 -10.10 5.23
CA VAL A 96 -16.83 -8.83 4.94
C VAL A 96 -16.51 -8.69 3.46
N GLY A 97 -16.22 -9.79 2.76
CA GLY A 97 -16.21 -9.90 1.29
C GLY A 97 -17.41 -10.70 0.79
N LEU A 98 -17.31 -11.28 -0.40
CA LEU A 98 -18.37 -12.12 -0.96
C LEU A 98 -18.55 -13.44 -0.21
N ALA A 99 -17.48 -13.98 0.40
CA ALA A 99 -17.49 -15.25 1.09
C ALA A 99 -18.24 -15.15 2.44
N THR A 100 -19.23 -16.03 2.63
CA THR A 100 -19.99 -16.21 3.88
C THR A 100 -19.43 -17.33 4.73
N GLY A 101 -18.50 -18.12 4.20
CA GLY A 101 -17.79 -19.19 4.89
C GLY A 101 -16.84 -19.92 3.96
N TRP A 102 -15.94 -20.70 4.55
CA TRP A 102 -14.98 -21.53 3.81
C TRP A 102 -14.55 -22.74 4.61
N GLU A 103 -14.07 -23.74 3.87
CA GLU A 103 -13.45 -24.96 4.39
C GLU A 103 -12.20 -25.26 3.58
N THR A 104 -11.22 -25.89 4.22
CA THR A 104 -10.02 -26.39 3.53
C THR A 104 -9.83 -27.89 3.79
N SER A 105 -9.27 -28.61 2.81
CA SER A 105 -8.87 -30.00 3.00
C SER A 105 -7.71 -30.11 4.01
N ASP A 106 -7.58 -31.29 4.64
CA ASP A 106 -6.53 -31.55 5.65
C ASP A 106 -5.11 -31.28 5.12
N ASP A 107 -4.89 -31.40 3.82
CA ASP A 107 -3.61 -31.11 3.16
C ASP A 107 -3.48 -29.68 2.65
N GLY A 108 -4.46 -28.81 2.92
CA GLY A 108 -4.45 -27.38 2.55
C GLY A 108 -4.48 -27.09 1.05
N LYS A 109 -4.84 -28.09 0.22
CA LYS A 109 -4.79 -27.96 -1.25
C LYS A 109 -6.14 -27.74 -1.91
N VAL A 110 -7.23 -28.02 -1.23
CA VAL A 110 -8.57 -27.75 -1.73
C VAL A 110 -9.26 -26.80 -0.78
N TRP A 111 -9.67 -25.64 -1.30
CA TRP A 111 -10.44 -24.66 -0.55
C TRP A 111 -11.82 -24.55 -1.17
N THR A 112 -12.85 -24.64 -0.34
CA THR A 112 -14.24 -24.49 -0.75
C THR A 112 -14.82 -23.27 -0.07
N PHE A 113 -15.23 -22.28 -0.84
CA PHE A 113 -15.89 -21.07 -0.35
C PHE A 113 -17.37 -21.12 -0.67
N THR A 114 -18.19 -20.71 0.30
CA THR A 114 -19.60 -20.36 0.07
C THR A 114 -19.68 -18.85 -0.06
N ILE A 115 -20.27 -18.35 -1.14
CA ILE A 115 -20.47 -16.92 -1.33
C ILE A 115 -21.94 -16.52 -1.14
N THR A 116 -22.18 -15.23 -0.90
CA THR A 116 -23.53 -14.67 -0.78
C THR A 116 -24.31 -14.81 -2.11
N ASP A 117 -25.61 -15.04 -2.02
CA ASP A 117 -26.54 -15.00 -3.16
C ASP A 117 -27.21 -13.62 -3.33
N GLN A 118 -26.85 -12.65 -2.48
CA GLN A 118 -27.47 -11.33 -2.44
C GLN A 118 -26.73 -10.30 -3.30
N SER A 119 -25.46 -10.53 -3.63
CA SER A 119 -24.65 -9.59 -4.39
C SER A 119 -25.06 -9.54 -5.86
N ARG A 120 -25.01 -8.33 -6.43
CA ARG A 120 -25.32 -8.07 -7.84
C ARG A 120 -24.29 -7.10 -8.42
N TRP A 121 -24.06 -7.23 -9.71
CA TRP A 121 -23.38 -6.22 -10.48
C TRP A 121 -24.23 -4.94 -10.59
N GLN A 122 -23.57 -3.80 -10.72
CA GLN A 122 -24.23 -2.48 -10.78
C GLN A 122 -25.07 -2.27 -12.03
N ASP A 123 -25.02 -3.16 -13.01
CA ASP A 123 -25.94 -3.22 -14.17
C ASP A 123 -27.17 -4.12 -13.92
N GLY A 124 -27.27 -4.75 -12.73
CA GLY A 124 -28.39 -5.57 -12.29
C GLY A 124 -28.23 -7.06 -12.50
N GLU A 125 -27.20 -7.52 -13.22
CA GLU A 125 -26.91 -8.95 -13.37
C GLU A 125 -26.52 -9.57 -12.01
N PRO A 126 -26.88 -10.84 -11.72
CA PRO A 126 -26.48 -11.50 -10.49
C PRO A 126 -24.95 -11.74 -10.48
N LEU A 127 -24.30 -11.49 -9.34
CA LEU A 127 -22.94 -11.95 -9.11
C LEU A 127 -22.99 -13.37 -8.55
N THR A 128 -22.26 -14.29 -9.16
CA THR A 128 -22.28 -15.71 -8.81
C THR A 128 -20.86 -16.28 -8.64
N ALA A 129 -20.77 -17.50 -8.14
CA ALA A 129 -19.51 -18.25 -8.05
C ALA A 129 -18.78 -18.36 -9.41
N ARG A 130 -19.50 -18.26 -10.55
CA ARG A 130 -18.89 -18.26 -11.88
C ARG A 130 -18.03 -17.03 -12.13
N ASP A 131 -18.44 -15.86 -11.65
CA ASP A 131 -17.65 -14.63 -11.77
C ASP A 131 -16.34 -14.76 -10.99
N VAL A 132 -16.39 -15.36 -9.79
CA VAL A 132 -15.19 -15.65 -9.01
C VAL A 132 -14.28 -16.63 -9.75
N ALA A 133 -14.83 -17.77 -10.18
CA ALA A 133 -14.05 -18.77 -10.91
C ALA A 133 -13.47 -18.20 -12.23
N PHE A 134 -14.26 -17.40 -12.97
CA PHE A 134 -13.78 -16.69 -14.14
C PHE A 134 -12.60 -15.79 -13.81
N THR A 135 -12.71 -14.94 -12.80
CA THR A 135 -11.67 -13.98 -12.43
C THR A 135 -10.33 -14.66 -12.18
N PHE A 136 -10.32 -15.67 -11.31
CA PHE A 136 -9.07 -16.36 -10.97
C PHE A 136 -8.51 -17.17 -12.14
N ASN A 137 -9.34 -17.93 -12.87
CA ASN A 137 -8.87 -18.66 -14.05
C ASN A 137 -8.38 -17.72 -15.15
N TYR A 138 -9.02 -16.55 -15.35
CA TYR A 138 -8.61 -15.54 -16.32
C TYR A 138 -7.19 -15.04 -16.05
N ILE A 139 -6.85 -14.83 -14.76
CA ILE A 139 -5.50 -14.46 -14.32
C ILE A 139 -4.52 -15.63 -14.54
N ILE A 140 -4.89 -16.85 -14.11
CA ILE A 140 -4.04 -18.05 -14.19
C ILE A 140 -3.71 -18.39 -15.65
N ASP A 141 -4.74 -18.48 -16.49
CA ASP A 141 -4.61 -18.93 -17.88
C ASP A 141 -3.83 -17.95 -18.78
N ASN A 142 -3.80 -16.67 -18.38
CA ASN A 142 -3.22 -15.60 -19.20
C ASN A 142 -2.04 -14.88 -18.51
N GLU A 143 -1.67 -15.28 -17.30
CA GLU A 143 -0.56 -14.69 -16.52
C GLU A 143 -0.67 -13.17 -16.40
N LEU A 144 -1.88 -12.66 -16.01
CA LEU A 144 -2.24 -11.24 -16.07
C LEU A 144 -1.75 -10.42 -14.88
N GLY A 145 -0.98 -9.38 -15.18
CA GLY A 145 -0.60 -8.32 -14.28
C GLY A 145 0.12 -8.78 -13.02
N MET A 146 0.06 -7.94 -12.01
CA MET A 146 0.62 -8.23 -10.68
C MET A 146 -0.14 -9.33 -9.93
N PHE A 147 -1.35 -9.67 -10.36
CA PHE A 147 -2.17 -10.70 -9.70
C PHE A 147 -1.65 -12.12 -9.92
N VAL A 148 -0.72 -12.35 -10.84
CA VAL A 148 -0.03 -13.64 -11.03
C VAL A 148 0.54 -14.20 -9.72
N ASP A 149 1.15 -13.35 -8.91
CA ASP A 149 1.72 -13.80 -7.63
C ASP A 149 0.67 -14.21 -6.60
N TYR A 150 -0.51 -13.57 -6.63
CA TYR A 150 -1.63 -13.95 -5.76
C TYR A 150 -2.22 -15.32 -6.13
N VAL A 151 -2.22 -15.69 -7.42
CA VAL A 151 -2.76 -16.98 -7.89
C VAL A 151 -1.73 -18.12 -7.91
N LYS A 152 -0.48 -17.85 -7.51
CA LYS A 152 0.58 -18.88 -7.45
C LYS A 152 0.12 -20.09 -6.65
N PHE A 153 0.41 -21.30 -7.17
CA PHE A 153 -0.01 -22.61 -6.68
C PHE A 153 -1.51 -22.92 -6.85
N ILE A 154 -2.34 -22.04 -7.35
CA ILE A 154 -3.72 -22.36 -7.71
C ILE A 154 -3.69 -22.95 -9.13
N ASP A 155 -4.13 -24.20 -9.29
CA ASP A 155 -4.14 -24.89 -10.58
C ASP A 155 -5.43 -24.58 -11.36
N LYS A 156 -6.57 -24.45 -10.64
CA LYS A 156 -7.86 -24.11 -11.23
C LYS A 156 -8.86 -23.67 -10.16
N VAL A 157 -9.91 -22.97 -10.62
CA VAL A 157 -11.06 -22.59 -9.81
C VAL A 157 -12.35 -23.04 -10.49
N GLU A 158 -13.23 -23.71 -9.76
CA GLU A 158 -14.50 -24.25 -10.26
C GLU A 158 -15.68 -23.65 -9.52
N ALA A 159 -16.79 -23.47 -10.21
CA ALA A 159 -18.08 -23.07 -9.66
C ALA A 159 -19.11 -24.20 -9.93
N PRO A 160 -19.24 -25.20 -9.03
CA PRO A 160 -20.18 -26.31 -9.23
C PRO A 160 -21.64 -25.85 -9.18
N ASP A 161 -21.95 -24.75 -8.53
CA ASP A 161 -23.23 -24.07 -8.49
C ASP A 161 -23.03 -22.55 -8.36
N ASP A 162 -24.13 -21.79 -8.21
CA ASP A 162 -24.08 -20.32 -8.22
C ASP A 162 -23.47 -19.71 -6.94
N THR A 163 -23.29 -20.49 -5.87
CA THR A 163 -22.80 -20.01 -4.56
C THR A 163 -21.56 -20.73 -4.03
N THR A 164 -21.10 -21.78 -4.72
CA THR A 164 -19.94 -22.56 -4.28
C THR A 164 -18.76 -22.35 -5.22
N VAL A 165 -17.61 -21.96 -4.65
CA VAL A 165 -16.33 -21.80 -5.37
C VAL A 165 -15.31 -22.77 -4.80
N VAL A 166 -14.68 -23.57 -5.67
CA VAL A 166 -13.67 -24.57 -5.29
C VAL A 166 -12.34 -24.25 -5.94
N PHE A 167 -11.34 -23.98 -5.11
CA PHE A 167 -9.95 -23.80 -5.53
C PHE A 167 -9.18 -25.10 -5.36
N THR A 168 -8.51 -25.54 -6.40
CA THR A 168 -7.58 -26.68 -6.37
C THR A 168 -6.16 -26.16 -6.53
N CYS A 169 -5.28 -26.50 -5.59
CA CYS A 169 -3.90 -26.04 -5.54
C CYS A 169 -2.90 -27.19 -5.70
N SER A 170 -1.81 -26.96 -6.42
CA SER A 170 -0.67 -27.90 -6.54
C SER A 170 0.08 -28.09 -5.22
N LYS A 171 0.07 -27.05 -4.38
CA LYS A 171 0.64 -27.03 -3.02
C LYS A 171 -0.34 -26.40 -2.05
N PRO A 172 -0.21 -26.63 -0.73
CA PRO A 172 -0.94 -25.85 0.27
C PRO A 172 -0.74 -24.36 0.03
N LYS A 173 -1.75 -23.53 0.31
CA LYS A 173 -1.67 -22.08 0.11
C LYS A 173 -2.05 -21.34 1.40
N ALA A 174 -1.03 -20.90 2.13
CA ALA A 174 -1.18 -20.33 3.47
C ALA A 174 -1.92 -18.98 3.48
N ASN A 175 -1.76 -18.19 2.43
CA ASN A 175 -2.38 -16.85 2.31
C ASN A 175 -3.69 -16.84 1.49
N MET A 176 -4.38 -17.98 1.38
CA MET A 176 -5.61 -18.09 0.55
C MET A 176 -6.70 -17.08 0.95
N LEU A 177 -6.79 -16.73 2.23
CA LEU A 177 -7.80 -15.79 2.72
C LEU A 177 -7.42 -14.32 2.49
N ALA A 178 -6.16 -14.03 2.25
CA ALA A 178 -5.63 -12.66 2.12
C ALA A 178 -5.36 -12.26 0.64
N LEU A 179 -6.06 -12.89 -0.31
CA LEU A 179 -5.90 -12.56 -1.73
C LEU A 179 -6.62 -11.26 -2.07
N TRP A 180 -5.86 -10.20 -2.30
CA TRP A 180 -6.40 -8.91 -2.73
C TRP A 180 -6.62 -8.92 -4.26
N VAL A 181 -7.66 -9.63 -4.72
CA VAL A 181 -8.03 -9.76 -6.14
C VAL A 181 -9.46 -9.27 -6.31
N PRO A 182 -9.68 -8.13 -7.00
CA PRO A 182 -11.02 -7.63 -7.32
C PRO A 182 -11.77 -8.65 -8.16
N ILE A 183 -12.99 -9.01 -7.76
CA ILE A 183 -13.82 -9.93 -8.55
C ILE A 183 -14.42 -9.18 -9.74
N LEU A 184 -14.24 -9.76 -10.92
CA LEU A 184 -14.59 -9.13 -12.21
C LEU A 184 -15.87 -9.71 -12.81
N PRO A 185 -16.73 -8.90 -13.47
CA PRO A 185 -17.93 -9.39 -14.16
C PRO A 185 -17.56 -10.22 -15.38
N GLU A 186 -17.82 -11.54 -15.34
CA GLU A 186 -17.57 -12.47 -16.46
C GLU A 186 -18.23 -11.98 -17.75
N HIS A 187 -19.48 -11.51 -17.65
CA HIS A 187 -20.26 -11.07 -18.81
C HIS A 187 -19.67 -9.86 -19.55
N ILE A 188 -18.71 -9.14 -18.94
CA ILE A 188 -17.97 -8.03 -19.55
C ILE A 188 -16.57 -8.48 -19.95
N TRP A 189 -15.79 -9.00 -19.00
CA TRP A 189 -14.37 -9.27 -19.20
C TRP A 189 -14.08 -10.48 -20.09
N SER A 190 -15.00 -11.45 -20.18
CA SER A 190 -14.89 -12.55 -21.14
C SER A 190 -14.91 -12.12 -22.62
N LYS A 191 -15.31 -10.88 -22.89
CA LYS A 191 -15.32 -10.29 -24.24
C LYS A 191 -14.03 -9.53 -24.57
N VAL A 192 -13.17 -9.32 -23.60
CA VAL A 192 -11.88 -8.66 -23.77
C VAL A 192 -10.86 -9.72 -24.18
N ASP A 193 -10.17 -9.50 -25.29
CA ASP A 193 -9.08 -10.38 -25.69
C ASP A 193 -7.97 -10.29 -24.64
N PRO A 194 -7.53 -11.42 -24.02
CA PRO A 194 -6.49 -11.39 -23.00
C PRO A 194 -5.21 -10.68 -23.44
N SER A 195 -4.83 -10.78 -24.73
CA SER A 195 -3.67 -10.08 -25.28
C SER A 195 -3.81 -8.55 -25.32
N GLU A 196 -5.02 -8.03 -25.11
CA GLU A 196 -5.33 -6.60 -25.11
C GLU A 196 -5.55 -6.03 -23.71
N VAL A 197 -5.72 -6.88 -22.69
CA VAL A 197 -6.05 -6.49 -21.31
C VAL A 197 -5.02 -5.52 -20.74
N GLU A 198 -3.74 -5.82 -20.89
CA GLU A 198 -2.66 -5.04 -20.28
C GLU A 198 -2.15 -3.87 -21.13
N ASN A 199 -2.70 -3.69 -22.33
CA ASN A 199 -2.16 -2.64 -23.22
C ASN A 199 -3.20 -1.79 -23.97
N LYS A 200 -4.43 -2.29 -24.18
CA LYS A 200 -5.46 -1.59 -24.95
C LYS A 200 -6.76 -1.38 -24.20
N PHE A 201 -7.16 -2.34 -23.37
CA PHE A 201 -8.41 -2.25 -22.64
C PHE A 201 -8.28 -1.28 -21.47
N LYS A 202 -9.02 -0.18 -21.51
CA LYS A 202 -8.84 0.90 -20.53
C LYS A 202 -9.76 0.81 -19.32
N ASN A 203 -10.81 -0.02 -19.35
CA ASN A 203 -11.83 -0.09 -18.31
C ASN A 203 -12.36 1.32 -17.94
N GLU A 204 -12.84 2.05 -18.96
CA GLU A 204 -13.29 3.44 -18.79
C GLU A 204 -14.67 3.55 -18.12
N PRO A 205 -14.93 4.61 -17.34
CA PRO A 205 -16.25 4.85 -16.75
C PRO A 205 -17.39 4.97 -17.79
N PRO A 206 -18.63 4.52 -17.45
CA PRO A 206 -19.00 3.92 -16.16
C PRO A 206 -18.50 2.49 -16.00
N ILE A 207 -17.79 2.23 -14.89
CA ILE A 207 -17.21 0.91 -14.61
C ILE A 207 -18.27 0.08 -13.88
N ILE A 208 -18.58 -1.10 -14.38
CA ILE A 208 -19.46 -2.04 -13.71
C ILE A 208 -18.65 -2.85 -12.70
N GLY A 209 -19.02 -2.72 -11.45
CA GLY A 209 -18.51 -3.48 -10.31
C GLY A 209 -19.65 -4.02 -9.45
N SER A 210 -19.32 -4.52 -8.27
CA SER A 210 -20.28 -5.04 -7.29
C SER A 210 -20.24 -4.29 -5.96
N GLY A 211 -19.29 -3.38 -5.82
CA GLY A 211 -19.03 -2.63 -4.60
C GLY A 211 -20.07 -1.54 -4.27
N PRO A 212 -19.86 -0.83 -3.15
CA PRO A 212 -20.80 0.18 -2.67
C PRO A 212 -20.91 1.43 -3.55
N PHE A 213 -19.91 1.69 -4.41
CA PHE A 213 -19.94 2.83 -5.32
C PHE A 213 -19.50 2.42 -6.71
N GLN A 214 -20.10 3.05 -7.72
CA GLN A 214 -19.76 2.89 -9.14
C GLN A 214 -18.93 4.07 -9.61
N THR A 215 -17.78 3.84 -10.21
CA THR A 215 -17.02 4.88 -10.92
C THR A 215 -17.77 5.32 -12.16
N VAL A 216 -18.28 6.55 -12.19
CA VAL A 216 -19.11 7.08 -13.27
C VAL A 216 -18.40 8.11 -14.13
N GLU A 217 -17.33 8.72 -13.63
CA GLU A 217 -16.53 9.69 -14.37
C GLU A 217 -15.12 9.78 -13.79
N TRP A 218 -14.14 9.85 -14.66
CA TRP A 218 -12.75 10.16 -14.32
C TRP A 218 -12.21 11.23 -15.25
N LYS A 219 -11.79 12.33 -14.69
CA LYS A 219 -11.11 13.40 -15.41
C LYS A 219 -9.69 13.50 -14.88
N LYS A 220 -8.77 12.91 -15.62
CA LYS A 220 -7.36 12.72 -15.18
C LYS A 220 -6.74 14.04 -14.73
N GLY A 221 -6.15 14.02 -13.52
CA GLY A 221 -5.53 15.17 -12.86
C GLY A 221 -6.51 16.17 -12.26
N GLU A 222 -7.82 15.91 -12.30
CA GLU A 222 -8.84 16.80 -11.72
C GLU A 222 -9.69 16.07 -10.68
N PHE A 223 -10.40 14.99 -11.08
CA PHE A 223 -11.25 14.25 -10.14
C PHE A 223 -11.65 12.85 -10.62
N VAL A 224 -12.02 12.00 -9.66
CA VAL A 224 -12.83 10.79 -9.87
C VAL A 224 -14.18 10.98 -9.20
N ARG A 225 -15.29 10.70 -9.93
CA ARG A 225 -16.65 10.75 -9.39
C ARG A 225 -17.25 9.36 -9.36
N MET A 226 -17.82 9.00 -8.22
CA MET A 226 -18.46 7.72 -8.00
C MET A 226 -19.88 7.93 -7.50
N ALA A 227 -20.83 7.15 -8.03
CA ALA A 227 -22.23 7.15 -7.62
C ALA A 227 -22.50 5.98 -6.65
N ALA A 228 -23.27 6.23 -5.60
CA ALA A 228 -23.64 5.19 -4.64
C ALA A 228 -24.45 4.08 -5.29
N ASN A 229 -24.08 2.83 -5.04
CA ASN A 229 -24.87 1.65 -5.33
C ASN A 229 -25.99 1.52 -4.28
N LYS A 230 -27.20 1.95 -4.65
CA LYS A 230 -28.33 1.93 -3.70
C LYS A 230 -28.87 0.52 -3.44
N ASP A 231 -28.48 -0.45 -4.24
CA ASP A 231 -28.83 -1.87 -4.10
C ASP A 231 -27.67 -2.69 -3.52
N TYR A 232 -26.69 -2.02 -2.89
CA TYR A 232 -25.55 -2.71 -2.30
C TYR A 232 -25.97 -3.67 -1.19
N TRP A 233 -25.62 -4.93 -1.32
CA TRP A 233 -26.15 -6.01 -0.49
C TRP A 233 -25.80 -5.92 0.99
N ARG A 234 -24.68 -5.29 1.37
CA ARG A 234 -24.30 -5.03 2.77
C ARG A 234 -24.91 -3.73 3.33
N GLY A 235 -25.82 -3.11 2.60
CA GLY A 235 -26.49 -1.86 2.98
C GLY A 235 -26.06 -0.69 2.08
N ALA A 236 -27.08 0.04 1.58
CA ALA A 236 -26.85 1.19 0.72
C ALA A 236 -26.01 2.27 1.42
N PRO A 237 -25.03 2.88 0.73
CA PRO A 237 -24.32 4.04 1.24
C PRO A 237 -25.28 5.16 1.66
N ALA A 238 -24.95 5.83 2.77
CA ALA A 238 -25.77 6.90 3.32
C ALA A 238 -25.72 8.20 2.48
N ILE A 239 -24.74 8.30 1.59
CA ILE A 239 -24.54 9.43 0.65
C ILE A 239 -24.88 9.02 -0.76
N ASP A 240 -24.99 9.99 -1.68
CA ASP A 240 -25.35 9.73 -3.07
C ASP A 240 -24.14 9.67 -4.01
N GLU A 241 -23.11 10.45 -3.72
CA GLU A 241 -21.90 10.50 -4.55
C GLU A 241 -20.66 10.74 -3.70
N ILE A 242 -19.52 10.23 -4.19
CA ILE A 242 -18.17 10.61 -3.75
C ILE A 242 -17.47 11.30 -4.91
N ILE A 243 -16.73 12.37 -4.60
CA ILE A 243 -15.85 13.03 -5.55
C ILE A 243 -14.45 13.11 -4.92
N PHE A 244 -13.50 12.38 -5.48
CA PHE A 244 -12.09 12.50 -5.15
C PHE A 244 -11.49 13.63 -5.98
N LEU A 245 -11.05 14.71 -5.33
CA LEU A 245 -10.47 15.88 -5.97
C LEU A 245 -8.95 15.80 -5.93
N THR A 246 -8.31 15.85 -7.08
CA THR A 246 -6.85 15.78 -7.19
C THR A 246 -6.23 17.16 -7.03
N TYR A 247 -5.39 17.32 -6.00
CA TYR A 247 -4.70 18.57 -5.70
C TYR A 247 -3.22 18.48 -6.09
N GLN A 248 -2.77 19.43 -6.90
CA GLN A 248 -1.34 19.58 -7.23
C GLN A 248 -0.56 20.30 -6.10
N ASN A 249 -1.28 20.89 -5.13
CA ASN A 249 -0.69 21.63 -4.02
C ASN A 249 -1.42 21.29 -2.72
N GLN A 250 -0.71 20.68 -1.78
CA GLN A 250 -1.24 20.26 -0.48
C GLN A 250 -1.71 21.42 0.39
N ASP A 251 -1.08 22.60 0.30
CA ASP A 251 -1.53 23.78 1.06
C ASP A 251 -2.89 24.30 0.55
N THR A 252 -3.14 24.24 -0.76
CA THR A 252 -4.46 24.55 -1.33
C THR A 252 -5.51 23.57 -0.83
N MET A 253 -5.20 22.26 -0.81
CA MET A 253 -6.07 21.22 -0.26
C MET A 253 -6.42 21.50 1.21
N ALA A 254 -5.43 21.87 2.03
CA ALA A 254 -5.63 22.23 3.43
C ALA A 254 -6.52 23.47 3.59
N GLN A 255 -6.44 24.47 2.71
CA GLN A 255 -7.32 25.65 2.74
C GLN A 255 -8.76 25.28 2.34
N ASP A 256 -8.95 24.43 1.33
CA ASP A 256 -10.28 23.96 0.91
C ASP A 256 -10.96 23.11 1.99
N LEU A 257 -10.17 22.33 2.75
CA LEU A 257 -10.66 21.60 3.92
C LEU A 257 -11.15 22.57 5.01
N LYS A 258 -10.39 23.63 5.35
CA LYS A 258 -10.80 24.69 6.29
C LYS A 258 -12.05 25.44 5.81
N ALA A 259 -12.15 25.69 4.53
CA ALA A 259 -13.32 26.34 3.92
C ALA A 259 -14.55 25.43 3.85
N GLY A 260 -14.39 24.11 4.05
CA GLY A 260 -15.45 23.11 3.92
C GLY A 260 -15.79 22.75 2.46
N HIS A 261 -14.93 23.08 1.51
CA HIS A 261 -15.07 22.69 0.11
C HIS A 261 -14.83 21.19 -0.08
N VAL A 262 -13.94 20.60 0.72
CA VAL A 262 -13.79 19.17 0.90
C VAL A 262 -14.11 18.77 2.34
N GLN A 263 -14.60 17.55 2.55
CA GLN A 263 -15.02 17.06 3.85
C GLN A 263 -13.95 16.24 4.55
N SER A 264 -13.04 15.67 3.78
CA SER A 264 -11.84 15.01 4.30
C SER A 264 -10.73 15.06 3.28
N ALA A 265 -9.51 14.89 3.75
CA ALA A 265 -8.34 14.77 2.90
C ALA A 265 -7.28 13.93 3.58
N TRP A 266 -6.48 13.21 2.79
CA TRP A 266 -5.26 12.56 3.23
C TRP A 266 -4.02 13.19 2.56
N ASN A 267 -2.83 12.72 2.90
CA ASN A 267 -1.56 13.37 2.53
C ASN A 267 -1.47 14.82 3.01
N ILE A 268 -1.97 15.08 4.23
CA ILE A 268 -1.93 16.41 4.84
C ILE A 268 -0.47 16.79 5.13
N PRO A 269 0.00 17.98 4.72
CA PRO A 269 1.36 18.40 5.07
C PRO A 269 1.56 18.43 6.57
N ALA A 270 2.67 17.91 7.07
CA ALA A 270 3.00 17.89 8.49
C ALA A 270 2.88 19.27 9.16
N ALA A 271 3.21 20.35 8.43
CA ALA A 271 3.08 21.72 8.89
C ALA A 271 1.62 22.16 9.09
N GLN A 272 0.67 21.58 8.36
CA GLN A 272 -0.76 21.90 8.45
C GLN A 272 -1.50 21.03 9.47
N PHE A 273 -0.93 19.94 9.95
CA PHE A 273 -1.58 19.00 10.86
C PHE A 273 -2.14 19.66 12.13
N LYS A 274 -1.26 20.39 12.89
CA LYS A 274 -1.70 21.11 14.09
C LYS A 274 -2.65 22.27 13.79
N PRO A 275 -2.40 23.14 12.77
CA PRO A 275 -3.34 24.17 12.36
C PRO A 275 -4.73 23.64 12.00
N LEU A 276 -4.83 22.52 11.28
CA LEU A 276 -6.12 21.91 10.93
C LEU A 276 -6.82 21.34 12.18
N ASN A 277 -6.09 20.66 13.05
CA ASN A 277 -6.65 20.08 14.28
C ASN A 277 -7.11 21.14 15.30
N ASN A 278 -6.73 22.40 15.14
CA ASN A 278 -7.22 23.51 15.96
C ASN A 278 -8.52 24.15 15.43
N GLU A 279 -8.97 23.76 14.23
CA GLU A 279 -10.26 24.23 13.70
C GLU A 279 -11.42 23.51 14.39
N PRO A 280 -12.50 24.19 14.80
CA PRO A 280 -13.54 23.61 15.66
C PRO A 280 -14.25 22.39 15.08
N ASP A 281 -14.41 22.34 13.74
CA ASP A 281 -15.15 21.30 13.04
C ASP A 281 -14.23 20.19 12.50
N LEU A 282 -12.91 20.35 12.60
CA LEU A 282 -11.95 19.41 12.02
C LEU A 282 -11.28 18.55 13.08
N GLU A 283 -11.01 17.31 12.72
CA GLU A 283 -10.16 16.38 13.47
C GLU A 283 -9.07 15.87 12.55
N SER A 284 -7.81 15.96 13.00
CA SER A 284 -6.67 15.40 12.29
C SER A 284 -6.15 14.18 13.01
N ILE A 285 -5.93 13.09 12.30
CA ILE A 285 -5.36 11.85 12.81
C ILE A 285 -4.03 11.53 12.16
N ARG A 286 -3.21 10.77 12.89
CA ARG A 286 -2.09 10.02 12.36
C ARG A 286 -2.47 8.57 12.34
N GLY A 287 -2.30 7.93 11.20
CA GLY A 287 -2.60 6.51 11.04
C GLY A 287 -1.37 5.72 10.67
N VAL A 288 -1.26 4.53 11.24
CA VAL A 288 -0.26 3.55 10.81
C VAL A 288 -0.68 3.02 9.44
N VAL A 289 0.28 2.91 8.54
CA VAL A 289 0.11 2.24 7.24
C VAL A 289 1.01 1.01 7.18
N ILE A 290 0.64 0.04 6.34
CA ILE A 290 1.52 -1.09 6.06
C ILE A 290 2.59 -0.59 5.10
N GLY A 291 3.77 -0.33 5.63
CA GLY A 291 4.87 0.16 4.82
C GLY A 291 6.08 0.55 5.66
N LEU A 292 7.18 0.71 4.96
CA LEU A 292 8.45 1.13 5.54
C LEU A 292 9.19 2.03 4.56
N ASP A 293 10.04 2.91 5.07
CA ASP A 293 11.08 3.56 4.28
C ASP A 293 12.44 3.05 4.73
N GLU A 294 13.30 2.76 3.74
CA GLU A 294 14.59 2.15 3.94
C GLU A 294 15.74 2.91 3.27
N LEU A 295 16.93 2.66 3.77
CA LEU A 295 18.18 2.82 3.05
C LEU A 295 18.55 1.47 2.44
N GLY A 296 18.41 1.33 1.14
CA GLY A 296 18.73 0.11 0.40
C GLY A 296 20.17 0.11 -0.15
N PHE A 297 20.77 -1.08 -0.25
CA PHE A 297 22.12 -1.29 -0.75
C PHE A 297 22.12 -2.16 -2.01
N ASN A 298 22.94 -1.82 -3.00
CA ASN A 298 23.16 -2.70 -4.15
C ASN A 298 24.01 -3.92 -3.76
N CYS A 299 23.35 -5.02 -3.48
CA CYS A 299 23.96 -6.29 -3.09
C CYS A 299 24.28 -7.21 -4.28
N ALA A 300 24.12 -6.76 -5.52
CA ALA A 300 24.29 -7.59 -6.72
C ALA A 300 25.63 -8.33 -6.74
N ASP A 301 25.59 -9.66 -6.84
CA ASP A 301 26.80 -10.47 -6.97
C ASP A 301 27.49 -10.19 -8.30
N LYS A 302 28.65 -9.57 -8.25
CA LYS A 302 29.47 -9.25 -9.42
C LYS A 302 29.89 -10.47 -10.26
N LYS A 303 29.83 -11.68 -9.72
CA LYS A 303 30.11 -12.89 -10.50
C LYS A 303 28.92 -13.24 -11.40
N LYS A 304 27.70 -13.06 -10.88
CA LYS A 304 26.47 -13.30 -11.63
C LYS A 304 26.10 -12.10 -12.50
N TYR A 305 26.29 -10.88 -11.97
CA TYR A 305 25.96 -9.61 -12.63
C TYR A 305 27.22 -8.73 -12.82
N PRO A 306 28.12 -9.10 -13.74
CA PRO A 306 29.43 -8.43 -13.89
C PRO A 306 29.32 -6.99 -14.39
N LYS A 307 28.18 -6.62 -14.97
CA LYS A 307 27.88 -5.26 -15.46
C LYS A 307 27.38 -4.32 -14.35
N SER A 308 26.96 -4.85 -13.19
CA SER A 308 26.57 -3.99 -12.07
C SER A 308 27.69 -3.01 -11.73
N THR A 309 27.37 -1.72 -11.58
CA THR A 309 28.35 -0.70 -11.20
C THR A 309 28.46 -0.52 -9.67
N GLY A 310 27.59 -1.14 -8.89
CA GLY A 310 27.57 -1.05 -7.44
C GLY A 310 28.94 -1.35 -6.81
N HIS A 311 29.31 -0.64 -5.76
CA HIS A 311 30.61 -0.81 -5.11
C HIS A 311 30.70 -2.21 -4.46
N PRO A 312 31.77 -2.99 -4.69
CA PRO A 312 31.87 -4.37 -4.20
C PRO A 312 31.83 -4.53 -2.69
N VAL A 313 32.14 -3.49 -1.91
CA VAL A 313 32.05 -3.51 -0.44
C VAL A 313 30.64 -3.79 0.05
N LEU A 314 29.62 -3.39 -0.75
CA LEU A 314 28.21 -3.58 -0.42
C LEU A 314 27.75 -5.04 -0.49
N GLN A 315 28.56 -5.94 -1.02
CA GLN A 315 28.30 -7.38 -1.00
C GLN A 315 28.64 -8.00 0.38
N ASP A 316 29.42 -7.32 1.21
CA ASP A 316 29.78 -7.80 2.55
C ASP A 316 28.71 -7.42 3.59
N PRO A 317 27.96 -8.39 4.17
CA PRO A 317 26.99 -8.11 5.22
C PRO A 317 27.62 -7.48 6.46
N ALA A 318 28.90 -7.76 6.79
CA ALA A 318 29.56 -7.14 7.91
C ALA A 318 29.76 -5.62 7.72
N PHE A 319 30.01 -5.19 6.47
CA PHE A 319 30.05 -3.76 6.16
C PHE A 319 28.67 -3.10 6.31
N ARG A 320 27.62 -3.71 5.74
CA ARG A 320 26.27 -3.15 5.80
C ARG A 320 25.71 -3.10 7.22
N SER A 321 25.91 -4.18 8.00
CA SER A 321 25.44 -4.22 9.39
C SER A 321 26.19 -3.25 10.31
N ALA A 322 27.47 -2.96 10.04
CA ALA A 322 28.20 -1.92 10.77
C ALA A 322 27.57 -0.53 10.57
N LEU A 323 26.99 -0.25 9.41
CA LEU A 323 26.33 1.02 9.10
C LEU A 323 24.99 1.19 9.84
N GLN A 324 24.37 0.12 10.34
CA GLN A 324 23.18 0.22 11.20
C GLN A 324 23.46 1.08 12.45
N TYR A 325 24.66 0.95 13.04
CA TYR A 325 25.06 1.77 14.20
C TYR A 325 25.30 3.24 13.83
N ALA A 326 25.47 3.56 12.55
CA ALA A 326 25.71 4.93 12.11
C ALA A 326 24.43 5.68 11.69
N VAL A 327 23.25 5.11 11.87
CA VAL A 327 21.98 5.74 11.51
C VAL A 327 21.18 6.07 12.76
N ASP A 328 20.98 7.36 13.04
CA ASP A 328 20.17 7.88 14.15
C ASP A 328 18.70 7.94 13.71
N LYS A 329 17.95 6.85 13.97
CA LYS A 329 16.55 6.71 13.54
C LYS A 329 15.63 7.70 14.27
N GLU A 330 15.95 8.09 15.51
CA GLU A 330 15.19 9.13 16.22
C GLU A 330 15.32 10.50 15.54
N LYS A 331 16.52 10.84 15.04
CA LYS A 331 16.69 12.05 14.22
C LYS A 331 16.07 11.93 12.84
N ILE A 332 16.05 10.75 12.23
CA ILE A 332 15.29 10.50 11.00
C ILE A 332 13.82 10.84 11.25
N VAL A 333 13.22 10.30 12.33
CA VAL A 333 11.82 10.59 12.70
C VAL A 333 11.61 12.09 12.92
N SER A 334 12.42 12.72 13.79
CA SER A 334 12.15 14.10 14.20
C SER A 334 12.46 15.14 13.10
N ILE A 335 13.54 14.96 12.34
CA ILE A 335 13.98 15.91 11.31
C ILE A 335 13.47 15.51 9.92
N GLY A 336 13.60 14.24 9.56
CA GLY A 336 13.14 13.71 8.29
C GLY A 336 11.64 13.82 8.14
N TYR A 337 10.91 13.25 9.09
CA TYR A 337 9.46 13.07 9.05
C TYR A 337 8.67 14.05 9.94
N ASN A 338 9.33 15.02 10.58
CA ASN A 338 8.67 16.00 11.48
C ASN A 338 7.79 15.33 12.56
N ASP A 339 8.28 14.29 13.19
CA ASP A 339 7.60 13.43 14.19
C ASP A 339 6.36 12.68 13.64
N ASN A 340 6.29 12.43 12.31
CA ASN A 340 5.20 11.68 11.69
C ASN A 340 5.69 10.34 11.12
N ALA A 341 6.45 9.62 11.91
CA ALA A 341 6.88 8.26 11.65
C ALA A 341 7.25 7.57 12.97
N ASN A 342 7.30 6.25 12.96
CA ASN A 342 7.90 5.46 14.04
C ASN A 342 9.28 4.98 13.59
N PRO A 343 10.29 4.87 14.50
CA PRO A 343 11.58 4.30 14.15
C PRO A 343 11.44 2.88 13.61
N GLY A 344 12.08 2.59 12.48
CA GLY A 344 12.08 1.26 11.87
C GLY A 344 13.13 0.35 12.49
N ASP A 345 12.82 -0.92 12.66
CA ASP A 345 13.78 -1.92 13.15
C ASP A 345 13.67 -3.27 12.42
N SER A 346 12.50 -3.65 11.95
CA SER A 346 12.27 -4.90 11.21
C SER A 346 11.63 -4.63 9.84
N LEU A 347 11.56 -5.67 9.00
CA LEU A 347 10.98 -5.56 7.65
C LEU A 347 9.46 -5.33 7.66
N LEU A 348 8.76 -5.80 8.68
CA LEU A 348 7.30 -5.65 8.78
C LEU A 348 6.91 -4.50 9.70
N THR A 349 5.77 -3.87 9.43
CA THR A 349 5.22 -2.80 10.27
C THR A 349 4.56 -3.39 11.50
N ARG A 350 4.88 -2.86 12.68
CA ARG A 350 4.32 -3.33 13.96
C ARG A 350 2.85 -2.97 14.09
N GLY A 351 2.07 -3.93 14.64
CA GLY A 351 0.67 -3.67 15.09
C GLY A 351 -0.34 -3.54 13.97
N PHE A 352 0.01 -3.94 12.76
CA PHE A 352 -0.88 -3.84 11.60
C PHE A 352 -1.56 -5.16 11.20
N TYR A 353 -1.09 -6.27 11.75
CA TYR A 353 -1.61 -7.60 11.40
C TYR A 353 -2.71 -8.03 12.38
N ASP A 354 -3.50 -9.04 11.95
CA ASP A 354 -4.44 -9.73 12.83
C ASP A 354 -3.78 -9.98 14.21
N PRO A 355 -4.44 -9.60 15.32
CA PRO A 355 -3.89 -9.79 16.66
C PRO A 355 -3.46 -11.22 16.97
N ASP A 356 -4.10 -12.22 16.33
CA ASP A 356 -3.77 -13.63 16.45
C ASP A 356 -2.61 -14.05 15.51
N ALA A 357 -2.19 -13.15 14.59
CA ALA A 357 -1.16 -13.37 13.58
C ALA A 357 -0.06 -12.29 13.65
N ASP A 358 0.59 -12.14 14.80
CA ASP A 358 1.71 -11.18 14.95
C ASP A 358 2.97 -11.70 14.23
N PHE A 359 3.05 -11.43 12.95
CA PHE A 359 4.21 -11.73 12.12
C PHE A 359 5.44 -10.89 12.43
N TYR A 360 5.27 -9.80 13.16
CA TYR A 360 6.39 -8.89 13.46
C TYR A 360 7.44 -9.56 14.32
N TRP A 361 8.72 -9.38 13.95
CA TRP A 361 9.85 -9.82 14.73
C TRP A 361 10.52 -8.63 15.44
N THR A 362 10.67 -8.72 16.75
CA THR A 362 11.37 -7.70 17.55
C THR A 362 12.84 -8.08 17.70
N PRO A 363 13.80 -7.25 17.28
CA PRO A 363 15.21 -7.49 17.54
C PRO A 363 15.47 -7.66 19.04
N PRO A 364 16.19 -8.72 19.48
CA PRO A 364 16.57 -8.88 20.88
C PRO A 364 17.38 -7.67 21.40
N ALA A 365 17.10 -7.23 22.62
CA ALA A 365 17.68 -6.01 23.16
C ALA A 365 19.22 -6.01 23.24
N ASP A 366 19.85 -7.17 23.35
CA ASP A 366 21.30 -7.36 23.40
C ASP A 366 21.96 -7.32 22.02
N SER A 367 21.21 -7.52 20.96
CA SER A 367 21.66 -7.48 19.56
C SER A 367 21.04 -6.35 18.75
N ALA A 368 20.21 -5.51 19.38
CA ALA A 368 19.59 -4.37 18.72
C ALA A 368 20.63 -3.32 18.29
N TYR A 369 20.49 -2.83 17.06
CA TYR A 369 21.31 -1.71 16.58
C TYR A 369 20.81 -0.41 17.20
N THR A 370 21.69 0.26 17.93
CA THR A 370 21.45 1.59 18.49
C THR A 370 22.45 2.57 17.91
N PHE A 371 22.05 3.81 17.71
CA PHE A 371 22.94 4.83 17.18
C PHE A 371 24.18 5.02 18.05
N ASP A 372 25.34 4.68 17.51
CA ASP A 372 26.64 4.76 18.17
C ASP A 372 27.76 4.78 17.11
N LEU A 373 28.28 5.97 16.82
CA LEU A 373 29.32 6.16 15.80
C LEU A 373 30.66 5.49 16.17
N ASP A 374 30.97 5.36 17.46
CA ASP A 374 32.20 4.69 17.88
C ASP A 374 32.07 3.17 17.66
N LYS A 375 30.90 2.61 17.98
CA LYS A 375 30.59 1.22 17.68
C LYS A 375 30.57 0.94 16.18
N ALA A 376 30.03 1.87 15.38
CA ALA A 376 30.08 1.77 13.91
C ALA A 376 31.54 1.73 13.41
N ARG A 377 32.40 2.64 13.91
CA ARG A 377 33.83 2.65 13.56
C ARG A 377 34.51 1.35 13.94
N GLN A 378 34.30 0.87 15.18
CA GLN A 378 34.83 -0.39 15.64
C GLN A 378 34.39 -1.57 14.78
N ALA A 379 33.10 -1.68 14.44
CA ALA A 379 32.58 -2.75 13.61
C ALA A 379 33.17 -2.72 12.19
N LEU A 380 33.35 -1.53 11.62
CA LEU A 380 34.05 -1.37 10.33
C LEU A 380 35.53 -1.78 10.42
N ASP A 381 36.24 -1.45 11.51
CA ASP A 381 37.63 -1.86 11.74
C ASP A 381 37.74 -3.39 11.88
N GLU A 382 36.82 -4.02 12.65
CA GLU A 382 36.75 -5.47 12.82
C GLU A 382 36.44 -6.21 11.50
N ALA A 383 35.65 -5.60 10.63
CA ALA A 383 35.38 -6.10 9.28
C ALA A 383 36.54 -5.86 8.30
N GLY A 384 37.62 -5.17 8.74
CA GLY A 384 38.83 -4.93 7.95
C GLY A 384 38.80 -3.69 7.06
N TYR A 385 37.83 -2.79 7.26
CA TYR A 385 37.73 -1.53 6.54
C TYR A 385 38.39 -0.39 7.35
N THR A 386 39.68 -0.16 7.15
CA THR A 386 40.47 0.84 7.88
C THR A 386 40.95 1.95 6.94
N ASP A 387 41.30 3.10 7.49
CA ASP A 387 42.01 4.18 6.80
C ASP A 387 43.51 3.89 6.85
N GLY A 388 44.08 3.35 5.80
CA GLY A 388 45.45 2.88 5.73
C GLY A 388 46.46 3.98 5.41
N ASP A 389 46.07 5.04 4.70
CA ASP A 389 46.94 6.15 4.29
C ASP A 389 46.76 7.41 5.15
N GLY A 390 45.79 7.42 6.07
CA GLY A 390 45.54 8.50 7.01
C GLY A 390 44.84 9.72 6.45
N ASN A 391 44.11 9.55 5.32
CA ASN A 391 43.37 10.63 4.66
C ASN A 391 41.97 10.88 5.25
N GLY A 392 41.54 10.06 6.21
CA GLY A 392 40.25 10.13 6.89
C GLY A 392 39.15 9.30 6.19
N ILE A 393 39.49 8.59 5.11
CA ILE A 393 38.54 7.74 4.36
C ILE A 393 38.98 6.28 4.47
N ARG A 394 38.03 5.39 4.80
CA ARG A 394 38.25 3.96 4.87
C ARG A 394 38.49 3.36 3.49
N GLU A 395 39.26 2.27 3.44
CA GLU A 395 39.66 1.64 2.21
C GLU A 395 39.02 0.27 1.99
N TYR A 396 38.76 -0.04 0.73
CA TYR A 396 38.49 -1.38 0.24
C TYR A 396 39.61 -1.78 -0.76
N LYS A 397 40.39 -2.80 -0.41
CA LYS A 397 41.54 -3.27 -1.21
C LYS A 397 42.53 -2.15 -1.59
N GLY A 398 42.82 -1.27 -0.62
CA GLY A 398 43.77 -0.17 -0.78
C GLY A 398 43.25 0.99 -1.63
N LYS A 399 41.94 1.19 -1.69
CA LYS A 399 41.31 2.34 -2.34
C LYS A 399 40.20 2.89 -1.47
N ASP A 400 40.10 4.20 -1.43
CA ASP A 400 39.03 4.90 -0.72
C ASP A 400 37.65 4.33 -1.06
N ILE A 401 36.82 4.11 -0.03
CA ILE A 401 35.42 3.72 -0.19
C ILE A 401 34.60 4.98 -0.50
N ARG A 402 34.19 5.11 -1.77
CA ARG A 402 33.32 6.17 -2.29
C ARG A 402 32.02 5.57 -2.75
N LEU A 403 30.90 6.02 -2.19
CA LEU A 403 29.58 5.46 -2.43
C LEU A 403 28.62 6.57 -2.89
N ARG A 404 27.80 6.25 -3.89
CA ARG A 404 26.70 7.09 -4.34
C ARG A 404 25.49 6.82 -3.45
N LEU A 405 24.81 7.89 -3.00
CA LEU A 405 23.54 7.81 -2.28
C LEU A 405 22.50 8.62 -3.04
N TYR A 406 21.44 7.97 -3.47
CA TYR A 406 20.32 8.60 -4.17
C TYR A 406 19.14 8.85 -3.23
N ALA A 407 18.57 10.07 -3.31
CA ALA A 407 17.30 10.44 -2.70
C ALA A 407 16.33 10.92 -3.79
N ARG A 408 15.04 10.77 -3.55
CA ARG A 408 13.99 11.10 -4.52
C ARG A 408 13.65 12.58 -4.50
N SER A 409 13.53 13.20 -5.69
CA SER A 409 13.17 14.63 -5.81
C SER A 409 11.73 14.89 -5.37
N GLU A 410 10.85 13.91 -5.50
CA GLU A 410 9.44 13.94 -5.13
C GLU A 410 9.21 13.80 -3.61
N SER A 411 10.20 13.28 -2.87
CA SER A 411 10.11 13.07 -1.42
C SER A 411 11.03 14.02 -0.63
N PRO A 412 10.50 15.09 -0.04
CA PRO A 412 11.26 15.96 0.87
C PRO A 412 11.86 15.20 2.06
N GLU A 413 11.17 14.14 2.53
CA GLU A 413 11.60 13.26 3.61
C GLU A 413 12.86 12.49 3.21
N SER A 414 12.85 11.85 2.03
CA SER A 414 14.01 11.15 1.46
C SER A 414 15.23 12.07 1.34
N GLN A 415 15.04 13.33 0.89
CA GLN A 415 16.13 14.31 0.77
C GLN A 415 16.73 14.72 2.12
N LYS A 416 15.90 14.91 3.16
CA LYS A 416 16.37 15.22 4.51
C LYS A 416 17.14 14.05 5.12
N CYS A 417 16.58 12.83 4.98
CA CYS A 417 17.22 11.59 5.42
C CYS A 417 18.58 11.39 4.74
N GLY A 418 18.66 11.58 3.41
CA GLY A 418 19.91 11.46 2.67
C GLY A 418 21.00 12.43 3.15
N LYS A 419 20.63 13.66 3.50
CA LYS A 419 21.58 14.63 4.08
C LYS A 419 22.09 14.22 5.46
N LEU A 420 21.22 13.71 6.34
CA LEU A 420 21.59 13.21 7.66
C LEU A 420 22.52 12.01 7.53
N ILE A 421 22.15 10.99 6.76
CA ILE A 421 22.92 9.76 6.53
C ILE A 421 24.29 10.10 5.93
N THR A 422 24.35 11.00 4.95
CA THR A 422 25.62 11.48 4.36
C THR A 422 26.55 12.06 5.43
N GLY A 423 26.00 12.83 6.37
CA GLY A 423 26.76 13.40 7.47
C GLY A 423 27.35 12.31 8.36
N TRP A 424 26.53 11.40 8.84
CA TRP A 424 26.96 10.31 9.72
C TRP A 424 27.95 9.35 9.07
N PHE A 425 27.73 9.00 7.79
CA PHE A 425 28.64 8.11 7.07
C PHE A 425 30.02 8.73 6.84
N LYS A 426 30.07 10.06 6.65
CA LYS A 426 31.35 10.79 6.62
C LYS A 426 32.06 10.76 7.97
N GLU A 427 31.32 10.84 9.08
CA GLU A 427 31.89 10.77 10.42
C GLU A 427 32.50 9.40 10.74
N VAL A 428 32.04 8.33 10.09
CA VAL A 428 32.63 6.98 10.25
C VAL A 428 33.67 6.67 9.16
N GLY A 429 34.07 7.66 8.35
CA GLY A 429 35.17 7.55 7.40
C GLY A 429 34.77 7.04 6.01
N LEU A 430 33.57 7.36 5.52
CA LEU A 430 33.15 7.03 4.15
C LEU A 430 33.01 8.32 3.32
N ASP A 431 33.39 8.25 2.04
CA ASP A 431 33.16 9.34 1.07
C ASP A 431 31.82 9.11 0.35
N ILE A 432 30.84 10.00 0.59
CA ILE A 432 29.47 9.86 0.06
C ILE A 432 29.20 10.94 -1.00
N ASP A 433 28.91 10.50 -2.21
CA ASP A 433 28.36 11.30 -3.30
C ASP A 433 26.83 11.28 -3.23
N PHE A 434 26.26 12.28 -2.55
CA PHE A 434 24.82 12.40 -2.36
C PHE A 434 24.16 13.14 -3.52
N GLN A 435 23.18 12.51 -4.15
CA GLN A 435 22.45 13.04 -5.30
C GLN A 435 20.93 12.94 -5.10
N ILE A 436 20.20 13.95 -5.61
CA ILE A 436 18.74 13.97 -5.65
C ILE A 436 18.33 13.78 -7.10
N ILE A 437 17.56 12.73 -7.38
CA ILE A 437 17.07 12.37 -8.72
C ILE A 437 15.57 12.05 -8.65
N ASP A 438 14.88 12.08 -9.80
CA ASP A 438 13.48 11.68 -9.86
C ASP A 438 13.30 10.16 -9.73
N ASP A 439 12.09 9.75 -9.33
CA ASP A 439 11.73 8.34 -9.07
C ASP A 439 11.99 7.47 -10.30
N GLY A 440 11.62 7.94 -11.49
CA GLY A 440 11.85 7.21 -12.74
C GLY A 440 13.33 7.01 -13.04
N ALA A 441 14.15 8.06 -12.85
CA ALA A 441 15.60 7.95 -13.03
C ALA A 441 16.27 7.02 -12.01
N LEU A 442 15.72 6.92 -10.79
CA LEU A 442 16.20 5.94 -9.81
C LEU A 442 15.82 4.52 -10.23
N GLY A 443 14.57 4.30 -10.66
CA GLY A 443 14.11 3.02 -11.20
C GLY A 443 14.95 2.56 -12.41
N ASP A 444 15.22 3.48 -13.35
CA ASP A 444 16.11 3.20 -14.50
C ASP A 444 17.51 2.75 -14.07
N LYS A 445 18.01 3.22 -12.93
CA LYS A 445 19.31 2.78 -12.39
C LYS A 445 19.24 1.43 -11.70
N GLN A 446 18.16 1.16 -10.97
CA GLN A 446 17.96 -0.09 -10.25
C GLN A 446 17.77 -1.25 -11.23
N TYR A 447 16.98 -1.04 -12.28
CA TYR A 447 16.61 -2.04 -13.29
C TYR A 447 17.29 -1.82 -14.64
N ASN A 448 18.51 -1.26 -14.64
CA ASN A 448 19.30 -0.98 -15.84
C ASN A 448 19.74 -2.26 -16.57
N TYR A 449 19.76 -2.18 -17.90
CA TYR A 449 20.29 -3.23 -18.77
C TYR A 449 21.33 -2.65 -19.76
N GLU A 450 22.48 -3.27 -19.86
CA GLU A 450 23.48 -2.99 -20.87
C GLU A 450 23.55 -4.12 -21.90
N HIS A 451 23.20 -3.84 -23.16
CA HIS A 451 23.22 -4.84 -24.25
C HIS A 451 22.38 -6.10 -23.94
N GLY A 452 21.31 -5.97 -23.18
CA GLY A 452 20.44 -7.07 -22.77
C GLY A 452 20.92 -7.86 -21.54
N GLU A 453 22.01 -7.42 -20.88
CA GLU A 453 22.47 -7.97 -19.61
C GLU A 453 22.09 -7.04 -18.47
N PHE A 454 21.60 -7.58 -17.37
CA PHE A 454 21.23 -6.81 -16.18
C PHE A 454 22.45 -6.12 -15.57
N ALA A 455 22.35 -4.80 -15.39
CA ALA A 455 23.47 -3.92 -15.08
C ALA A 455 23.08 -2.80 -14.11
N PRO A 456 22.61 -3.12 -12.87
CA PRO A 456 22.16 -2.10 -11.92
C PRO A 456 23.26 -1.07 -11.64
N ASP A 457 22.90 0.24 -11.75
CA ASP A 457 23.84 1.38 -11.72
C ASP A 457 23.62 2.27 -10.50
N PHE A 458 23.78 1.73 -9.31
CA PHE A 458 23.69 2.46 -8.06
C PHE A 458 24.55 1.83 -6.98
N ASP A 459 24.73 2.53 -5.83
CA ASP A 459 25.33 1.96 -4.62
C ASP A 459 24.30 1.90 -3.49
N MET A 460 23.67 3.03 -3.16
CA MET A 460 22.68 3.17 -2.09
C MET A 460 21.55 4.08 -2.54
N PHE A 461 20.37 3.86 -1.99
CA PHE A 461 19.19 4.70 -2.25
C PHE A 461 18.29 4.77 -1.01
N ILE A 462 17.43 5.79 -0.97
CA ILE A 462 16.34 5.89 0.00
C ILE A 462 15.04 5.75 -0.76
N TRP A 463 14.30 4.69 -0.43
CA TRP A 463 13.01 4.33 -1.04
C TRP A 463 11.99 4.00 0.05
N GLY A 464 10.83 3.50 -0.33
CA GLY A 464 9.81 3.00 0.58
C GLY A 464 8.95 1.94 -0.09
N TRP A 465 8.54 0.96 0.68
CA TRP A 465 7.64 -0.10 0.25
C TRP A 465 6.30 0.01 0.98
N GLY A 466 5.21 -0.03 0.22
CA GLY A 466 3.90 -0.41 0.74
C GLY A 466 3.82 -1.93 0.89
N GLY A 467 2.96 -2.41 1.77
CA GLY A 467 2.74 -3.83 1.97
C GLY A 467 1.25 -4.19 1.93
N ASP A 468 0.98 -5.49 1.88
CA ASP A 468 -0.34 -6.06 2.05
C ASP A 468 -0.56 -6.45 3.52
N VAL A 469 -1.82 -6.75 3.88
CA VAL A 469 -2.16 -7.33 5.19
C VAL A 469 -1.42 -8.66 5.42
N ASP A 470 -1.23 -9.47 4.37
CA ASP A 470 -0.37 -10.65 4.44
C ASP A 470 1.10 -10.28 4.13
N PRO A 471 2.09 -10.77 4.90
CA PRO A 471 3.49 -10.39 4.71
C PRO A 471 4.13 -10.93 3.42
N ASN A 472 3.44 -11.78 2.66
CA ASN A 472 4.00 -12.47 1.50
C ASN A 472 4.59 -11.51 0.46
N PHE A 473 3.91 -10.40 0.16
CA PHE A 473 4.37 -9.44 -0.85
C PHE A 473 5.71 -8.83 -0.47
N ILE A 474 5.82 -8.19 0.69
CA ILE A 474 7.06 -7.50 1.10
C ILE A 474 8.24 -8.49 1.28
N LEU A 475 7.95 -9.72 1.71
CA LEU A 475 8.97 -10.77 1.78
C LEU A 475 9.44 -11.20 0.37
N SER A 476 8.54 -11.21 -0.62
CA SER A 476 8.88 -11.62 -2.00
C SER A 476 9.92 -10.71 -2.65
N VAL A 477 9.89 -9.41 -2.33
CA VAL A 477 10.84 -8.39 -2.86
C VAL A 477 12.30 -8.77 -2.60
N LEU A 478 12.57 -9.46 -1.49
CA LEU A 478 13.93 -9.85 -1.07
C LEU A 478 14.34 -11.26 -1.51
N THR A 479 13.50 -11.97 -2.26
CA THR A 479 13.89 -13.29 -2.79
C THR A 479 14.87 -13.17 -3.96
N THR A 480 15.73 -14.18 -4.10
CA THR A 480 16.63 -14.27 -5.27
C THR A 480 15.87 -14.31 -6.60
N GLY A 481 14.66 -14.89 -6.60
CA GLY A 481 13.80 -14.95 -7.78
C GLY A 481 13.25 -13.61 -8.25
N SER A 482 13.21 -12.61 -7.36
CA SER A 482 12.73 -11.26 -7.66
C SER A 482 13.82 -10.30 -8.20
N ILE A 483 15.08 -10.73 -8.23
CA ILE A 483 16.14 -9.97 -8.88
C ILE A 483 15.80 -9.84 -10.38
N GLU A 484 16.00 -8.64 -10.94
CA GLU A 484 15.58 -8.23 -12.30
C GLU A 484 14.07 -7.92 -12.46
N SER A 485 13.28 -8.03 -11.37
CA SER A 485 11.85 -7.67 -11.37
C SER A 485 11.49 -6.74 -10.21
N TRP A 486 11.24 -7.27 -9.02
CA TRP A 486 10.80 -6.50 -7.85
C TRP A 486 11.93 -6.17 -6.87
N SER A 487 13.06 -6.93 -6.89
CA SER A 487 14.17 -6.69 -5.96
C SER A 487 14.95 -5.44 -6.35
N ASP A 488 14.81 -4.39 -5.59
CA ASP A 488 15.52 -3.12 -5.76
C ASP A 488 16.95 -3.14 -5.21
N CYS A 489 17.25 -4.01 -4.24
CA CYS A 489 18.57 -4.14 -3.61
C CYS A 489 19.42 -5.30 -4.18
N ASN A 490 18.87 -6.16 -5.01
CA ASN A 490 19.53 -7.30 -5.65
C ASN A 490 20.23 -8.27 -4.68
N TRP A 491 19.68 -8.38 -3.45
CA TRP A 491 20.19 -9.30 -2.44
C TRP A 491 19.76 -10.73 -2.73
N SER A 492 20.55 -11.69 -2.29
CA SER A 492 20.29 -13.12 -2.47
C SER A 492 20.75 -13.90 -1.25
N ASN A 493 19.86 -14.71 -0.69
CA ASN A 493 20.17 -15.60 0.44
C ASN A 493 19.37 -16.90 0.29
N ALA A 494 20.06 -18.04 0.24
CA ALA A 494 19.43 -19.34 0.01
C ALA A 494 18.51 -19.77 1.17
N GLU A 495 18.89 -19.49 2.43
CA GLU A 495 18.03 -19.78 3.59
C GLU A 495 16.75 -18.97 3.54
N PHE A 496 16.83 -17.68 3.16
CA PHE A 496 15.67 -16.82 3.01
C PHE A 496 14.73 -17.34 1.90
N ASP A 497 15.28 -17.75 0.76
CA ASP A 497 14.49 -18.30 -0.36
C ASP A 497 13.77 -19.61 0.04
N GLU A 498 14.44 -20.49 0.79
CA GLU A 498 13.84 -21.73 1.31
C GLU A 498 12.70 -21.43 2.28
N LEU A 499 12.93 -20.53 3.26
CA LEU A 499 11.91 -20.09 4.22
C LEU A 499 10.73 -19.39 3.54
N PHE A 500 11.00 -18.61 2.49
CA PHE A 500 9.93 -17.96 1.72
C PHE A 500 8.99 -18.99 1.07
N LEU A 501 9.52 -20.03 0.47
CA LEU A 501 8.69 -21.11 -0.10
C LEU A 501 7.96 -21.90 0.98
N GLU A 502 8.60 -22.14 2.12
CA GLU A 502 8.02 -22.89 3.23
C GLU A 502 6.86 -22.10 3.86
N GLN A 503 7.03 -20.80 4.15
CA GLN A 503 5.96 -19.97 4.73
C GLN A 503 4.72 -19.86 3.82
N GLN A 504 4.90 -19.87 2.49
CA GLN A 504 3.79 -19.85 1.54
C GLN A 504 2.91 -21.11 1.60
N THR A 505 3.48 -22.22 2.05
CA THR A 505 2.83 -23.54 2.05
C THR A 505 2.53 -24.08 3.46
N THR A 506 2.89 -23.36 4.51
CA THR A 506 2.64 -23.71 5.91
C THR A 506 1.27 -23.19 6.35
N ILE A 507 0.31 -24.10 6.53
CA ILE A 507 -1.07 -23.75 6.92
C ILE A 507 -1.19 -23.45 8.41
N ASP A 508 -0.38 -24.10 9.26
CA ASP A 508 -0.36 -23.79 10.69
C ASP A 508 0.15 -22.35 10.89
N LEU A 509 -0.70 -21.49 11.46
CA LEU A 509 -0.41 -20.07 11.60
C LEU A 509 0.82 -19.81 12.50
N GLN A 510 0.98 -20.58 13.58
CA GLN A 510 2.08 -20.35 14.52
C GLN A 510 3.42 -20.80 13.93
N GLU A 511 3.43 -21.90 13.18
CA GLU A 511 4.60 -22.33 12.43
C GLU A 511 4.94 -21.30 11.34
N ARG A 512 3.96 -20.78 10.60
CA ARG A 512 4.15 -19.74 9.60
C ARG A 512 4.72 -18.45 10.20
N ILE A 513 4.19 -18.00 11.34
CA ILE A 513 4.72 -16.84 12.08
C ILE A 513 6.19 -17.03 12.39
N ALA A 514 6.58 -18.20 12.93
CA ALA A 514 7.97 -18.48 13.26
C ALA A 514 8.91 -18.42 12.03
N LEU A 515 8.46 -18.92 10.87
CA LEU A 515 9.20 -18.83 9.61
C LEU A 515 9.38 -17.37 9.16
N VAL A 516 8.30 -16.59 9.17
CA VAL A 516 8.32 -15.18 8.79
C VAL A 516 9.19 -14.34 9.74
N GLN A 517 9.15 -14.62 11.04
CA GLN A 517 10.01 -13.97 12.01
C GLN A 517 11.50 -14.33 11.80
N ARG A 518 11.80 -15.59 11.45
CA ARG A 518 13.15 -16.00 11.09
C ARG A 518 13.66 -15.30 9.83
N MET A 519 12.80 -15.09 8.83
CA MET A 519 13.15 -14.34 7.62
C MET A 519 13.52 -12.89 7.95
N GLN A 520 12.76 -12.22 8.82
CA GLN A 520 13.06 -10.86 9.28
C GLN A 520 14.39 -10.80 10.05
N GLU A 521 14.67 -11.79 10.89
CA GLU A 521 15.97 -11.88 11.59
C GLU A 521 17.14 -11.95 10.61
N ILE A 522 17.03 -12.74 9.52
CA ILE A 522 18.06 -12.85 8.49
C ILE A 522 18.28 -11.48 7.81
N VAL A 523 17.21 -10.81 7.39
CA VAL A 523 17.28 -9.48 6.76
C VAL A 523 17.92 -8.47 7.71
N TYR A 524 17.52 -8.44 8.97
CA TYR A 524 18.09 -7.55 9.99
C TYR A 524 19.58 -7.75 10.16
N ARG A 525 20.04 -9.00 10.22
CA ARG A 525 21.46 -9.34 10.44
C ARG A 525 22.33 -9.11 9.21
N GLU A 526 21.83 -9.40 8.01
CA GLU A 526 22.57 -9.19 6.78
C GLU A 526 22.45 -7.79 6.19
N SER A 527 21.45 -7.05 6.65
CA SER A 527 21.21 -5.64 6.33
C SER A 527 21.26 -5.30 4.83
N PRO A 528 20.50 -6.00 3.96
CA PRO A 528 20.30 -5.51 2.59
C PRO A 528 19.55 -4.17 2.59
N TYR A 529 18.74 -3.95 3.63
CA TYR A 529 18.11 -2.69 4.01
C TYR A 529 18.51 -2.28 5.42
N ILE A 530 18.61 -0.97 5.64
CA ILE A 530 18.43 -0.36 6.95
C ILE A 530 17.02 0.22 6.95
N VAL A 531 16.07 -0.44 7.62
CA VAL A 531 14.72 0.11 7.79
C VAL A 531 14.83 1.37 8.62
N LEU A 532 14.53 2.51 8.01
CA LEU A 532 14.68 3.84 8.63
C LEU A 532 13.49 4.13 9.54
N VAL A 533 12.29 4.02 8.99
CA VAL A 533 11.04 4.35 9.68
C VAL A 533 9.88 3.50 9.15
N TYR A 534 8.79 3.49 9.93
CA TYR A 534 7.43 3.21 9.50
C TYR A 534 6.69 4.55 9.41
N PRO A 535 6.40 5.07 8.20
CA PRO A 535 5.71 6.34 8.04
C PRO A 535 4.31 6.31 8.65
N LEU A 536 3.82 7.47 9.07
CA LEU A 536 2.43 7.67 9.47
C LEU A 536 1.76 8.58 8.45
N ASP A 537 0.63 8.15 7.92
CA ASP A 537 -0.17 9.02 7.08
C ASP A 537 -1.00 9.99 7.92
N LEU A 538 -1.20 11.17 7.35
CA LEU A 538 -1.91 12.27 7.99
C LEU A 538 -3.23 12.50 7.27
N GLU A 539 -4.32 12.31 8.00
CA GLU A 539 -5.67 12.57 7.51
C GLU A 539 -6.35 13.66 8.35
N THR A 540 -7.23 14.39 7.72
CA THR A 540 -8.12 15.33 8.40
C THR A 540 -9.54 15.19 7.87
N ALA A 541 -10.52 15.17 8.77
CA ALA A 541 -11.93 15.07 8.43
C ALA A 541 -12.78 16.12 9.17
N ASN A 542 -13.86 16.55 8.53
CA ASN A 542 -14.85 17.44 9.10
C ASN A 542 -15.83 16.65 9.98
N LYS A 543 -15.48 16.44 11.24
CA LYS A 543 -16.29 15.73 12.22
C LYS A 543 -17.33 16.61 12.93
N GLY A 544 -17.28 17.93 12.73
CA GLY A 544 -18.32 18.83 13.23
C GLY A 544 -19.59 18.87 12.37
N LYS A 545 -19.52 18.42 11.11
CA LYS A 545 -20.64 18.44 10.16
C LYS A 545 -20.94 17.08 9.54
N TRP A 546 -20.05 16.12 9.73
CA TRP A 546 -20.14 14.77 9.19
C TRP A 546 -19.86 13.74 10.26
N THR A 547 -20.56 12.61 10.21
CA THR A 547 -20.46 11.50 11.16
C THR A 547 -20.37 10.16 10.42
N GLY A 548 -20.16 9.05 11.14
CA GLY A 548 -20.02 7.72 10.53
C GLY A 548 -18.59 7.39 10.08
N TRP A 549 -17.59 8.15 10.53
CA TRP A 549 -16.19 7.87 10.28
C TRP A 549 -15.75 6.59 10.98
N VAL A 550 -15.36 5.58 10.23
CA VAL A 550 -14.87 4.29 10.74
C VAL A 550 -13.35 4.29 10.64
N ARG A 551 -12.67 4.19 11.76
CA ARG A 551 -11.22 4.14 11.81
C ARG A 551 -10.75 2.69 11.81
N ALA A 552 -9.84 2.34 10.92
CA ALA A 552 -9.31 1.00 10.81
C ALA A 552 -8.30 0.67 11.93
N GLY A 553 -7.95 -0.63 12.09
CA GLY A 553 -6.83 -1.07 12.92
C GLY A 553 -6.92 -0.67 14.39
N ASN A 554 -8.03 -0.96 15.09
CA ASN A 554 -8.22 -0.65 16.52
C ASN A 554 -7.94 0.84 16.85
N ASP A 555 -8.45 1.75 16.03
CA ASP A 555 -8.23 3.19 16.13
C ASP A 555 -6.76 3.67 15.95
N GLN A 556 -5.89 2.82 15.45
CA GLN A 556 -4.50 3.19 15.12
C GLN A 556 -4.29 3.51 13.63
N GLY A 557 -5.17 2.98 12.75
CA GLY A 557 -5.12 3.19 11.31
C GLY A 557 -5.78 4.48 10.85
N LEU A 558 -6.24 4.48 9.61
CA LEU A 558 -6.82 5.61 8.88
C LEU A 558 -8.32 5.48 8.73
N TRP A 559 -9.01 6.55 8.31
CA TRP A 559 -10.40 6.50 7.86
C TRP A 559 -10.50 5.99 6.42
N TRP A 560 -9.50 6.26 5.60
CA TRP A 560 -9.42 5.91 4.19
C TRP A 560 -8.36 4.86 4.01
N TYR A 561 -8.75 3.67 3.63
CA TYR A 561 -7.82 2.58 3.38
C TYR A 561 -8.38 1.59 2.35
N ASN A 562 -7.58 1.23 1.38
CA ASN A 562 -7.97 0.43 0.22
C ASN A 562 -8.32 -1.04 0.50
N THR A 563 -8.30 -1.48 1.75
CA THR A 563 -8.71 -2.84 2.12
C THR A 563 -10.13 -2.92 2.64
N GLN A 564 -10.80 -1.76 2.90
CA GLN A 564 -12.13 -1.80 3.52
C GLN A 564 -12.97 -0.56 3.15
N PRO A 565 -14.24 -0.75 2.75
CA PRO A 565 -15.11 0.34 2.32
C PRO A 565 -15.96 0.95 3.44
N ASP A 566 -15.76 0.58 4.73
CA ASP A 566 -16.72 0.86 5.80
C ASP A 566 -16.96 2.36 6.02
N THR A 567 -15.92 3.21 5.98
CA THR A 567 -16.10 4.66 6.09
C THR A 567 -16.95 5.20 4.94
N TYR A 568 -16.70 4.74 3.70
CA TYR A 568 -17.45 5.22 2.53
C TYR A 568 -18.94 4.89 2.60
N VAL A 569 -19.29 3.75 3.19
CA VAL A 569 -20.69 3.32 3.35
C VAL A 569 -21.37 4.08 4.51
N ALA A 570 -20.64 4.28 5.62
CA ALA A 570 -21.22 4.78 6.87
C ALA A 570 -21.27 6.31 6.96
N VAL A 571 -20.35 7.04 6.29
CA VAL A 571 -20.21 8.49 6.44
C VAL A 571 -21.42 9.25 5.88
N HIS A 572 -21.92 10.23 6.65
CA HIS A 572 -23.05 11.05 6.25
C HIS A 572 -23.04 12.42 6.98
N PRO A 573 -23.76 13.44 6.49
CA PRO A 573 -23.91 14.70 7.19
C PRO A 573 -24.58 14.54 8.55
N GLU A 574 -24.13 15.30 9.55
CA GLU A 574 -24.75 15.33 10.87
C GLU A 574 -26.23 15.75 10.77
N GLY A 575 -27.11 15.05 11.48
CA GLY A 575 -28.56 15.31 11.47
C GLY A 575 -29.35 14.75 10.28
N SER A 576 -28.70 14.19 9.26
CA SER A 576 -29.35 13.30 8.29
C SER A 576 -29.50 11.96 9.00
N GLY A 577 -30.74 11.49 9.21
CA GLY A 577 -30.98 10.22 9.92
C GLY A 577 -30.17 9.09 9.30
N SER A 578 -29.44 8.35 10.12
CA SER A 578 -28.70 7.15 9.74
C SER A 578 -29.62 6.25 8.92
N ALA A 579 -29.32 6.00 7.66
CA ALA A 579 -29.75 4.79 7.01
C ALA A 579 -29.12 3.66 7.84
N THR A 580 -29.94 2.89 8.54
CA THR A 580 -29.47 1.75 9.32
C THR A 580 -28.68 0.87 8.39
N ALA A 581 -27.36 0.92 8.47
CA ALA A 581 -26.50 -0.15 7.96
C ALA A 581 -27.10 -1.44 8.55
N GLY A 582 -27.52 -2.37 7.68
CA GLY A 582 -28.10 -3.64 8.10
C GLY A 582 -27.00 -4.53 8.70
N GLY A 583 -26.44 -4.10 9.82
CA GLY A 583 -25.73 -4.98 10.73
C GLY A 583 -26.71 -5.99 11.30
N PRO A 584 -26.32 -7.24 11.61
CA PRO A 584 -27.21 -8.26 12.13
C PRO A 584 -27.95 -7.66 13.33
N ASN A 585 -29.27 -7.61 13.20
CA ASN A 585 -30.21 -6.98 14.13
C ASN A 585 -29.76 -7.25 15.57
N THR A 586 -29.11 -6.31 16.23
CA THR A 586 -28.68 -6.41 17.65
C THR A 586 -29.88 -6.74 18.55
N ALA A 587 -31.10 -6.36 18.14
CA ALA A 587 -32.32 -6.80 18.78
C ALA A 587 -32.59 -8.32 18.61
N LEU A 588 -32.17 -8.92 17.47
CA LEU A 588 -32.32 -10.36 17.23
C LEU A 588 -31.26 -11.15 18.01
N VAL A 589 -30.02 -10.66 18.05
CA VAL A 589 -28.90 -11.28 18.81
C VAL A 589 -29.20 -11.21 20.32
N VAL A 590 -29.69 -10.09 20.83
CA VAL A 590 -30.12 -9.97 22.23
C VAL A 590 -31.32 -10.86 22.48
N GLY A 591 -32.28 -10.96 21.55
CA GLY A 591 -33.43 -11.86 21.66
C GLY A 591 -33.02 -13.34 21.70
N VAL A 592 -32.06 -13.77 20.87
CA VAL A 592 -31.54 -15.15 20.84
C VAL A 592 -30.72 -15.47 22.09
N LEU A 593 -29.89 -14.54 22.57
CA LEU A 593 -29.16 -14.70 23.85
C LEU A 593 -30.08 -14.77 25.05
N VAL A 594 -31.13 -13.95 25.11
CA VAL A 594 -32.14 -14.00 26.19
C VAL A 594 -32.95 -15.30 26.13
N ALA A 595 -33.31 -15.78 24.94
CA ALA A 595 -33.96 -17.07 24.75
C ALA A 595 -33.06 -18.25 25.15
N ALA A 596 -31.78 -18.24 24.79
CA ALA A 596 -30.81 -19.27 25.16
C ALA A 596 -30.57 -19.32 26.68
N VAL A 597 -30.48 -18.17 27.35
CA VAL A 597 -30.39 -18.09 28.81
C VAL A 597 -31.66 -18.59 29.50
N ALA A 598 -32.85 -18.25 28.96
CA ALA A 598 -34.11 -18.74 29.48
C ALA A 598 -34.24 -20.27 29.33
N VAL A 599 -33.87 -20.84 28.20
CA VAL A 599 -33.82 -22.30 27.98
C VAL A 599 -32.81 -22.97 28.91
N GLY A 600 -31.60 -22.40 29.07
CA GLY A 600 -30.61 -22.89 30.03
C GLY A 600 -31.08 -22.93 31.47
N LEU A 601 -31.82 -21.88 31.92
CA LEU A 601 -32.42 -21.83 33.25
C LEU A 601 -33.54 -22.83 33.44
N VAL A 602 -34.33 -23.13 32.38
CA VAL A 602 -35.36 -24.17 32.42
C VAL A 602 -34.74 -25.55 32.53
N ILE A 603 -33.71 -25.84 31.76
CA ILE A 603 -32.97 -27.10 31.80
C ILE A 603 -32.33 -27.29 33.20
N LEU A 604 -31.70 -26.29 33.76
CA LEU A 604 -31.12 -26.34 35.10
C LEU A 604 -32.19 -26.60 36.19
N ARG A 605 -33.41 -26.02 36.07
CA ARG A 605 -34.53 -26.31 36.97
C ARG A 605 -35.05 -27.75 36.83
N VAL A 606 -35.12 -28.28 35.61
CA VAL A 606 -35.54 -29.65 35.37
C VAL A 606 -34.51 -30.66 35.92
N VAL A 607 -33.20 -30.40 35.69
CA VAL A 607 -32.14 -31.26 36.22
C VAL A 607 -32.10 -31.23 37.76
N ARG A 608 -32.24 -30.05 38.39
CA ARG A 608 -32.33 -29.93 39.86
C ARG A 608 -33.59 -30.59 40.45
N ARG A 609 -34.72 -30.57 39.74
CA ARG A 609 -35.93 -31.31 40.17
C ARG A 609 -35.78 -32.82 40.05
N ARG A 610 -35.07 -33.34 39.03
CA ARG A 610 -34.79 -34.78 38.91
C ARG A 610 -33.76 -35.24 39.94
N GLY A 611 -32.74 -34.48 40.27
CA GLY A 611 -31.78 -34.79 41.33
C GLY A 611 -32.43 -34.89 42.71
N ARG A 612 -33.37 -33.98 43.06
CA ARG A 612 -34.12 -34.02 44.36
C ARG A 612 -35.15 -35.16 44.47
N ARG A 613 -35.62 -35.75 43.34
CA ARG A 613 -36.45 -36.96 43.39
C ARG A 613 -35.66 -38.23 43.59
N ALA A 614 -34.40 -38.27 43.14
CA ALA A 614 -33.53 -39.42 43.36
C ALA A 614 -32.99 -39.52 44.80
N GLU A 615 -32.92 -38.39 45.55
CA GLU A 615 -32.52 -38.36 46.97
C GLU A 615 -33.68 -38.66 47.96
N THR A 616 -34.93 -38.74 47.47
CA THR A 616 -36.11 -39.10 48.30
C THR A 616 -36.60 -40.52 48.11
N GLU A 617 -35.97 -41.31 47.20
CA GLU A 617 -36.28 -42.70 46.94
C GLU A 617 -35.09 -43.67 47.24
N ALA A 618 -34.03 -43.19 47.96
CA ALA A 618 -32.90 -44.01 48.42
C ALA A 618 -32.98 -44.19 49.95
#